data_62cd97f71c9716543a099b0b2bd9ef51
#
_entry.id   62cd97f71c9716543a099b0b2bd9ef51
#
_cell.length_a   1.000
_cell.length_b   1.000
_cell.length_c   1.000
_cell.angle_alpha   90.00
_cell.angle_beta   90.00
_cell.angle_gamma   90.00
#
_symmetry.space_group_name_H-M   'P 1'
#
loop_
_entity.id
_entity.type
_entity.pdbx_description
1 polymer ?
#
loop_
_entity_poly.entity_id
_entity_poly.type
_entity_poly.pdbx_seq_one_letter_code
_entity_poly.pdbx_strand_id
1 'polypeptide(L)'
;MSDKDNTTRSQSEAFGPIYIIEPIESHTHTAILLHGRGSNGEEFAQELFEETLLSDQSSLAQKLPNWRWVFPSSRELWSTAFQENMPAWFEAHSLTDTTARQDLQIPGIKQSVSYVKMILEQEIEGLGGDASKVVLGGISQGAAVGMWTLLCLDSIERPLGAFFATNTWLPFASSIGKYLSHEPTSPMDAGTELVAGMLAQSKVSLTQSRERLPSTTVFLGHGTDDAYVDVELGRKARDIIIQAGFTVEWREYQGAEQEGHWFKAPEEVDDLLNFLVTHVEKS
;
A
#
# COMPACT_ATOMS: atom_id res chain seq x y z
N MET A 1 37.33 -32.67 11.78
CA MET A 1 37.45 -31.23 11.47
C MET A 1 36.47 -30.95 10.37
N SER A 2 35.30 -30.50 10.69
CA SER A 2 34.26 -30.12 9.73
C SER A 2 34.06 -28.63 9.88
N ASP A 3 34.56 -27.88 8.88
CA ASP A 3 34.26 -26.49 8.72
C ASP A 3 32.76 -26.34 8.48
N LYS A 4 32.08 -25.78 9.46
CA LYS A 4 30.70 -25.29 9.28
C LYS A 4 30.79 -24.01 8.49
N ASP A 5 30.40 -24.07 7.23
CA ASP A 5 30.09 -22.91 6.40
C ASP A 5 29.11 -22.01 7.16
N ASN A 6 29.66 -20.97 7.76
CA ASN A 6 28.90 -19.88 8.34
C ASN A 6 28.71 -18.83 7.23
N THR A 7 27.90 -19.16 6.23
CA THR A 7 27.41 -18.20 5.25
C THR A 7 26.55 -17.20 6.00
N THR A 8 27.17 -16.11 6.42
CA THR A 8 26.50 -14.91 6.93
C THR A 8 25.49 -14.46 5.88
N ARG A 9 24.21 -14.65 6.17
CA ARG A 9 23.07 -14.11 5.43
C ARG A 9 23.15 -12.60 5.48
N SER A 10 23.81 -11.95 4.51
CA SER A 10 23.75 -10.50 4.36
C SER A 10 22.39 -10.17 3.77
N GLN A 11 21.42 -9.83 4.63
CA GLN A 11 20.25 -9.08 4.17
C GLN A 11 20.75 -7.72 3.70
N SER A 12 20.35 -7.28 2.51
CA SER A 12 20.55 -5.90 2.11
C SER A 12 19.75 -5.00 3.06
N GLU A 13 20.43 -4.21 3.88
CA GLU A 13 19.76 -3.27 4.80
C GLU A 13 19.09 -2.11 4.04
N ALA A 14 19.52 -1.85 2.79
CA ALA A 14 19.05 -0.76 1.96
C ALA A 14 17.83 -1.18 1.10
N PHE A 15 16.91 -0.24 0.92
CA PHE A 15 15.84 -0.36 -0.08
C PHE A 15 16.46 -0.29 -1.49
N GLY A 16 15.77 -0.92 -2.47
CA GLY A 16 16.18 -0.88 -3.86
C GLY A 16 16.01 0.53 -4.48
N PRO A 17 16.37 0.67 -5.77
CA PRO A 17 16.26 1.95 -6.47
C PRO A 17 14.80 2.39 -6.57
N ILE A 18 14.61 3.71 -6.68
CA ILE A 18 13.32 4.31 -7.02
C ILE A 18 13.29 4.50 -8.53
N TYR A 19 12.32 3.89 -9.20
CA TYR A 19 12.06 4.16 -10.62
C TYR A 19 11.08 5.31 -10.75
N ILE A 20 11.34 6.24 -11.67
CA ILE A 20 10.55 7.46 -11.81
C ILE A 20 10.20 7.67 -13.27
N ILE A 21 8.92 7.96 -13.52
CA ILE A 21 8.44 8.45 -14.80
C ILE A 21 8.07 9.92 -14.60
N GLU A 22 8.85 10.79 -15.27
CA GLU A 22 8.63 12.23 -15.20
C GLU A 22 7.36 12.62 -15.96
N PRO A 23 6.66 13.69 -15.54
CA PRO A 23 5.48 14.18 -16.23
C PRO A 23 5.84 14.63 -17.66
N ILE A 24 4.91 14.42 -18.59
CA ILE A 24 5.04 14.86 -19.98
C ILE A 24 4.88 16.39 -20.10
N GLU A 25 4.05 16.95 -19.23
CA GLU A 25 3.77 18.38 -19.13
C GLU A 25 4.31 18.96 -17.81
N SER A 26 3.76 20.08 -17.36
CA SER A 26 4.17 20.68 -16.08
C SER A 26 3.77 19.78 -14.90
N HIS A 27 4.70 19.52 -13.98
CA HIS A 27 4.46 18.71 -12.80
C HIS A 27 3.43 19.36 -11.85
N THR A 28 2.28 18.74 -11.69
CA THR A 28 1.21 19.22 -10.83
C THR A 28 0.82 18.23 -9.74
N HIS A 29 0.99 16.93 -9.96
CA HIS A 29 0.62 15.86 -9.04
C HIS A 29 1.69 14.76 -9.02
N THR A 30 1.76 14.02 -7.94
CA THR A 30 2.62 12.82 -7.83
C THR A 30 1.81 11.61 -7.37
N ALA A 31 2.02 10.46 -8.03
CA ALA A 31 1.57 9.16 -7.55
C ALA A 31 2.77 8.32 -7.12
N ILE A 32 2.75 7.82 -5.88
CA ILE A 32 3.74 6.90 -5.33
C ILE A 32 3.11 5.51 -5.28
N LEU A 33 3.65 4.56 -6.05
CA LEU A 33 3.05 3.24 -6.26
C LEU A 33 3.97 2.12 -5.81
N LEU A 34 3.44 1.23 -4.97
CA LEU A 34 4.19 0.18 -4.29
C LEU A 34 3.88 -1.18 -4.92
N HIS A 35 4.93 -1.86 -5.40
CA HIS A 35 4.85 -3.16 -6.07
C HIS A 35 4.50 -4.31 -5.12
N GLY A 36 4.05 -5.43 -5.66
CA GLY A 36 3.84 -6.69 -4.95
C GLY A 36 5.15 -7.38 -4.54
N ARG A 37 5.06 -8.44 -3.73
CA ARG A 37 6.22 -9.26 -3.36
C ARG A 37 6.81 -9.95 -4.60
N GLY A 38 8.13 -9.98 -4.71
CA GLY A 38 8.85 -10.65 -5.81
C GLY A 38 9.14 -9.75 -7.00
N SER A 39 8.59 -8.52 -7.05
CA SER A 39 8.81 -7.53 -8.09
C SER A 39 9.67 -6.35 -7.59
N ASN A 40 9.88 -5.36 -8.41
CA ASN A 40 10.58 -4.11 -8.10
C ASN A 40 9.85 -2.91 -8.74
N GLY A 41 10.33 -1.69 -8.47
CA GLY A 41 9.67 -0.48 -8.95
C GLY A 41 9.63 -0.37 -10.48
N GLU A 42 10.70 -0.76 -11.17
CA GLU A 42 10.79 -0.67 -12.63
C GLU A 42 9.87 -1.68 -13.33
N GLU A 43 9.92 -2.95 -12.92
CA GLU A 43 9.04 -4.01 -13.44
C GLU A 43 7.57 -3.64 -13.24
N PHE A 44 7.21 -3.21 -12.03
CA PHE A 44 5.84 -2.81 -11.73
C PHE A 44 5.37 -1.63 -12.59
N ALA A 45 6.22 -0.63 -12.83
CA ALA A 45 5.91 0.50 -13.71
C ALA A 45 5.67 0.05 -15.17
N GLN A 46 6.51 -0.85 -15.68
CA GLN A 46 6.39 -1.39 -17.04
C GLN A 46 5.09 -2.17 -17.19
N GLU A 47 4.80 -3.14 -16.33
CA GLU A 47 3.57 -3.93 -16.37
C GLU A 47 2.32 -3.03 -16.27
N LEU A 48 2.33 -2.04 -15.37
CA LEU A 48 1.20 -1.15 -15.16
C LEU A 48 0.92 -0.24 -16.36
N PHE A 49 1.94 0.24 -17.06
CA PHE A 49 1.74 1.24 -18.12
C PHE A 49 1.86 0.70 -19.54
N GLU A 50 2.45 -0.47 -19.73
CA GLU A 50 2.56 -1.08 -21.07
C GLU A 50 1.52 -2.18 -21.29
N GLU A 51 1.11 -2.89 -20.24
CA GLU A 51 0.24 -4.07 -20.34
C GLU A 51 -1.15 -3.83 -19.74
N THR A 52 -1.27 -2.94 -18.74
CA THR A 52 -2.51 -2.70 -17.99
C THR A 52 -3.22 -1.44 -18.51
N LEU A 53 -3.91 -1.58 -19.64
CA LEU A 53 -4.45 -0.45 -20.39
C LEU A 53 -5.94 -0.18 -20.10
N LEU A 54 -6.33 1.08 -20.27
CA LEU A 54 -7.71 1.56 -20.26
C LEU A 54 -8.49 1.00 -21.46
N SER A 55 -9.81 1.19 -21.44
CA SER A 55 -10.71 0.74 -22.53
C SER A 55 -10.37 1.36 -23.89
N ASP A 56 -9.76 2.54 -23.94
CA ASP A 56 -9.29 3.20 -25.16
C ASP A 56 -7.83 2.88 -25.53
N GLN A 57 -7.24 1.87 -24.89
CA GLN A 57 -5.87 1.39 -25.11
C GLN A 57 -4.77 2.40 -24.68
N SER A 58 -5.09 3.43 -23.96
CA SER A 58 -4.09 4.31 -23.34
C SER A 58 -3.72 3.84 -21.95
N SER A 59 -2.56 4.28 -21.45
CA SER A 59 -2.15 4.08 -20.06
C SER A 59 -2.63 5.20 -19.15
N LEU A 60 -2.62 4.98 -17.83
CA LEU A 60 -2.87 6.03 -16.85
C LEU A 60 -1.91 7.22 -17.01
N ALA A 61 -0.62 6.96 -17.31
CA ALA A 61 0.36 8.02 -17.50
C ALA A 61 0.06 8.89 -18.73
N GLN A 62 -0.50 8.32 -19.80
CA GLN A 62 -0.93 9.08 -20.97
C GLN A 62 -2.17 9.93 -20.69
N LYS A 63 -3.06 9.49 -19.79
CA LYS A 63 -4.26 10.24 -19.40
C LYS A 63 -3.98 11.34 -18.39
N LEU A 64 -2.92 11.21 -17.63
CA LEU A 64 -2.52 12.12 -16.56
C LEU A 64 -1.12 12.70 -16.86
N PRO A 65 -0.96 13.49 -17.96
CA PRO A 65 0.35 13.91 -18.49
C PRO A 65 1.12 14.86 -17.55
N ASN A 66 0.43 15.45 -16.56
CA ASN A 66 1.00 16.35 -15.55
C ASN A 66 1.43 15.61 -14.28
N TRP A 67 1.30 14.28 -14.27
CA TRP A 67 1.61 13.47 -13.10
C TRP A 67 3.02 12.90 -13.17
N ARG A 68 3.74 13.03 -12.06
CA ARG A 68 4.98 12.32 -11.77
C ARG A 68 4.64 10.98 -11.12
N TRP A 69 5.22 9.90 -11.62
CA TRP A 69 4.99 8.56 -11.12
C TRP A 69 6.25 8.02 -10.47
N VAL A 70 6.16 7.67 -9.20
CA VAL A 70 7.27 7.26 -8.36
C VAL A 70 7.05 5.82 -7.93
N PHE A 71 7.96 4.93 -8.28
CA PHE A 71 7.91 3.50 -8.00
C PHE A 71 9.11 3.09 -7.15
N PRO A 72 8.99 3.15 -5.81
CA PRO A 72 10.03 2.67 -4.93
C PRO A 72 10.17 1.16 -5.00
N SER A 73 11.40 0.65 -4.90
CA SER A 73 11.64 -0.78 -4.74
C SER A 73 11.80 -1.17 -3.28
N SER A 74 11.29 -2.35 -2.92
CA SER A 74 11.47 -2.95 -1.61
C SER A 74 12.90 -3.41 -1.37
N ARG A 75 13.13 -4.11 -0.27
CA ARG A 75 14.43 -4.72 0.06
C ARG A 75 14.45 -6.19 -0.36
N GLU A 76 15.65 -6.74 -0.49
CA GLU A 76 15.87 -8.18 -0.53
C GLU A 76 15.74 -8.76 0.88
N LEU A 77 14.73 -9.58 1.13
CA LEU A 77 14.49 -10.24 2.41
C LEU A 77 14.54 -11.75 2.26
N TRP A 78 15.03 -12.42 3.30
CA TRP A 78 14.94 -13.86 3.38
C TRP A 78 13.51 -14.31 3.61
N SER A 79 12.99 -15.12 2.71
CA SER A 79 11.67 -15.74 2.87
C SER A 79 11.80 -17.08 3.62
N THR A 80 11.17 -17.19 4.78
CA THR A 80 11.12 -18.46 5.53
C THR A 80 10.22 -19.48 4.87
N ALA A 81 9.26 -19.04 4.06
CA ALA A 81 8.38 -19.93 3.30
C ALA A 81 9.09 -20.55 2.09
N PHE A 82 9.82 -19.74 1.30
CA PHE A 82 10.47 -20.17 0.07
C PHE A 82 11.94 -20.57 0.24
N GLN A 83 12.55 -20.27 1.39
CA GLN A 83 13.97 -20.55 1.71
C GLN A 83 14.97 -19.88 0.74
N GLU A 84 14.63 -18.67 0.28
CA GLU A 84 15.45 -17.85 -0.62
C GLU A 84 15.32 -16.37 -0.28
N ASN A 85 16.22 -15.53 -0.80
CA ASN A 85 16.07 -14.08 -0.77
C ASN A 85 15.18 -13.65 -1.93
N MET A 86 14.29 -12.70 -1.65
CA MET A 86 13.38 -12.14 -2.65
C MET A 86 13.01 -10.70 -2.31
N PRO A 87 12.67 -9.89 -3.32
CA PRO A 87 12.14 -8.55 -3.07
C PRO A 87 10.86 -8.62 -2.23
N ALA A 88 10.85 -7.94 -1.08
CA ALA A 88 9.69 -7.90 -0.20
C ALA A 88 9.73 -6.69 0.72
N TRP A 89 8.56 -6.13 1.01
CA TRP A 89 8.41 -5.03 1.96
C TRP A 89 8.52 -5.50 3.41
N PHE A 90 8.03 -6.70 3.68
CA PHE A 90 8.12 -7.37 4.96
C PHE A 90 8.08 -8.90 4.78
N GLU A 91 8.59 -9.63 5.74
CA GLU A 91 8.50 -11.11 5.72
C GLU A 91 7.05 -11.56 5.87
N ALA A 92 6.54 -12.32 4.92
CA ALA A 92 5.22 -12.94 4.98
C ALA A 92 5.36 -14.45 4.86
N HIS A 93 5.25 -15.16 5.99
CA HIS A 93 5.43 -16.61 6.06
C HIS A 93 4.33 -17.37 5.31
N SER A 94 3.10 -16.85 5.29
CA SER A 94 1.97 -17.45 4.57
C SER A 94 1.05 -16.34 4.05
N LEU A 95 0.46 -16.55 2.87
CA LEU A 95 -0.61 -15.70 2.33
C LEU A 95 -1.99 -16.31 2.54
N THR A 96 -2.08 -17.64 2.71
CA THR A 96 -3.33 -18.33 3.04
C THR A 96 -3.69 -18.22 4.52
N ASP A 97 -2.68 -18.18 5.40
CA ASP A 97 -2.84 -17.87 6.82
C ASP A 97 -1.99 -16.64 7.16
N THR A 98 -2.58 -15.47 6.98
CA THR A 98 -1.92 -14.18 7.24
C THR A 98 -1.60 -13.94 8.72
N THR A 99 -2.06 -14.83 9.63
CA THR A 99 -1.74 -14.79 11.06
C THR A 99 -0.52 -15.65 11.42
N ALA A 100 -0.10 -16.55 10.52
CA ALA A 100 1.07 -17.39 10.75
C ALA A 100 2.34 -16.55 10.83
N ARG A 101 3.08 -16.69 11.92
CA ARG A 101 4.36 -16.02 12.15
C ARG A 101 4.32 -14.51 11.91
N GLN A 102 3.26 -13.86 12.37
CA GLN A 102 3.13 -12.39 12.30
C GLN A 102 4.29 -11.64 12.97
N ASP A 103 4.97 -12.27 13.92
CA ASP A 103 6.18 -11.74 14.54
C ASP A 103 7.25 -11.34 13.51
N LEU A 104 7.37 -12.09 12.41
CA LEU A 104 8.33 -11.84 11.34
C LEU A 104 7.98 -10.61 10.50
N GLN A 105 6.70 -10.22 10.45
CA GLN A 105 6.23 -9.09 9.65
C GLN A 105 6.61 -7.74 10.28
N ILE A 106 6.68 -7.69 11.62
CA ILE A 106 6.79 -6.45 12.40
C ILE A 106 7.97 -5.57 12.00
N PRO A 107 9.22 -6.07 11.94
CA PRO A 107 10.37 -5.23 11.60
C PRO A 107 10.25 -4.64 10.19
N GLY A 108 9.82 -5.47 9.22
CA GLY A 108 9.66 -5.05 7.83
C GLY A 108 8.58 -3.98 7.67
N ILE A 109 7.41 -4.16 8.29
CA ILE A 109 6.34 -3.16 8.25
C ILE A 109 6.82 -1.81 8.80
N LYS A 110 7.46 -1.79 9.98
CA LYS A 110 7.99 -0.54 10.57
C LYS A 110 8.98 0.17 9.64
N GLN A 111 9.93 -0.57 9.08
CA GLN A 111 10.96 -0.01 8.22
C GLN A 111 10.38 0.48 6.90
N SER A 112 9.47 -0.29 6.28
CA SER A 112 8.84 0.07 5.02
C SER A 112 7.91 1.27 5.15
N VAL A 113 7.12 1.35 6.22
CA VAL A 113 6.29 2.55 6.51
C VAL A 113 7.16 3.78 6.70
N SER A 114 8.28 3.69 7.44
CA SER A 114 9.20 4.82 7.61
C SER A 114 9.81 5.27 6.29
N TYR A 115 10.19 4.32 5.43
CA TYR A 115 10.74 4.60 4.10
C TYR A 115 9.70 5.27 3.19
N VAL A 116 8.48 4.73 3.11
CA VAL A 116 7.41 5.32 2.29
C VAL A 116 7.03 6.72 2.79
N LYS A 117 6.98 6.94 4.11
CA LYS A 117 6.75 8.29 4.67
C LYS A 117 7.84 9.28 4.28
N MET A 118 9.09 8.87 4.24
CA MET A 118 10.19 9.72 3.79
C MET A 118 10.00 10.14 2.31
N ILE A 119 9.61 9.21 1.44
CA ILE A 119 9.34 9.51 0.03
C ILE A 119 8.13 10.44 -0.10
N LEU A 120 7.05 10.17 0.65
CA LEU A 120 5.87 11.03 0.68
C LEU A 120 6.23 12.48 1.04
N GLU A 121 7.01 12.70 2.09
CA GLU A 121 7.42 14.05 2.48
C GLU A 121 8.25 14.74 1.40
N GLN A 122 9.16 14.03 0.73
CA GLN A 122 9.95 14.58 -0.37
C GLN A 122 9.08 15.02 -1.56
N GLU A 123 8.12 14.19 -1.96
CA GLU A 123 7.21 14.51 -3.07
C GLU A 123 6.22 15.62 -2.70
N ILE A 124 5.73 15.65 -1.46
CA ILE A 124 4.91 16.76 -0.96
C ILE A 124 5.69 18.08 -0.96
N GLU A 125 6.95 18.09 -0.50
CA GLU A 125 7.82 19.27 -0.56
C GLU A 125 8.03 19.73 -2.00
N GLY A 126 8.25 18.79 -2.93
CA GLY A 126 8.38 19.06 -4.36
C GLY A 126 7.14 19.74 -4.98
N LEU A 127 5.97 19.55 -4.39
CA LEU A 127 4.68 20.18 -4.77
C LEU A 127 4.32 21.38 -3.89
N GLY A 128 5.32 22.02 -3.26
CA GLY A 128 5.13 23.22 -2.45
C GLY A 128 4.45 22.99 -1.10
N GLY A 129 4.50 21.77 -0.60
CA GLY A 129 3.91 21.36 0.68
C GLY A 129 2.45 20.92 0.60
N ASP A 130 1.88 20.83 -0.58
CA ASP A 130 0.47 20.48 -0.81
C ASP A 130 0.28 18.96 -0.92
N ALA A 131 -0.05 18.31 0.20
CA ALA A 131 -0.28 16.88 0.27
C ALA A 131 -1.50 16.42 -0.55
N SER A 132 -2.47 17.32 -0.82
CA SER A 132 -3.67 16.99 -1.61
C SER A 132 -3.35 16.66 -3.07
N LYS A 133 -2.15 16.97 -3.53
CA LYS A 133 -1.64 16.66 -4.87
C LYS A 133 -0.85 15.35 -4.92
N VAL A 134 -0.74 14.65 -3.81
CA VAL A 134 0.01 13.39 -3.75
C VAL A 134 -0.94 12.22 -3.52
N VAL A 135 -0.78 11.18 -4.32
CA VAL A 135 -1.49 9.91 -4.23
C VAL A 135 -0.52 8.83 -3.79
N LEU A 136 -0.94 8.00 -2.85
CA LEU A 136 -0.25 6.78 -2.48
C LEU A 136 -1.09 5.59 -2.94
N GLY A 137 -0.46 4.59 -3.54
CA GLY A 137 -1.16 3.38 -3.95
C GLY A 137 -0.26 2.18 -4.09
N GLY A 138 -0.84 1.08 -4.57
CA GLY A 138 -0.08 -0.13 -4.84
C GLY A 138 -0.92 -1.39 -4.94
N ILE A 139 -0.22 -2.52 -5.07
CA ILE A 139 -0.80 -3.85 -5.20
C ILE A 139 -0.25 -4.78 -4.11
N SER A 140 -1.09 -5.74 -3.68
CA SER A 140 -0.63 -6.87 -2.86
C SER A 140 0.12 -6.41 -1.60
N GLN A 141 1.33 -6.90 -1.38
CA GLN A 141 2.17 -6.55 -0.23
C GLN A 141 2.55 -5.06 -0.18
N GLY A 142 2.77 -4.42 -1.33
CA GLY A 142 3.00 -2.98 -1.40
C GLY A 142 1.78 -2.19 -0.93
N ALA A 143 0.58 -2.56 -1.38
CA ALA A 143 -0.66 -1.95 -0.91
C ALA A 143 -0.89 -2.16 0.60
N ALA A 144 -0.50 -3.33 1.14
CA ALA A 144 -0.54 -3.59 2.58
C ALA A 144 0.33 -2.60 3.38
N VAL A 145 1.54 -2.29 2.89
CA VAL A 145 2.41 -1.24 3.46
C VAL A 145 1.80 0.14 3.25
N GLY A 146 1.21 0.39 2.07
CA GLY A 146 0.51 1.64 1.77
C GLY A 146 -0.62 1.93 2.76
N MET A 147 -1.46 0.94 3.08
CA MET A 147 -2.53 1.07 4.09
C MET A 147 -1.96 1.34 5.49
N TRP A 148 -0.89 0.64 5.90
CA TRP A 148 -0.21 0.93 7.16
C TRP A 148 0.36 2.35 7.18
N THR A 149 0.93 2.81 6.06
CA THR A 149 1.43 4.18 5.94
C THR A 149 0.29 5.18 6.10
N LEU A 150 -0.84 4.97 5.38
CA LEU A 150 -2.04 5.81 5.48
C LEU A 150 -2.55 5.93 6.92
N LEU A 151 -2.64 4.81 7.64
CA LEU A 151 -3.05 4.78 9.05
C LEU A 151 -2.06 5.50 9.99
N CYS A 152 -0.78 5.57 9.61
CA CYS A 152 0.28 6.25 10.38
C CYS A 152 0.50 7.71 9.99
N LEU A 153 -0.22 8.24 8.97
CA LEU A 153 -0.16 9.66 8.61
C LEU A 153 -1.05 10.48 9.53
N ASP A 154 -0.70 11.75 9.72
CA ASP A 154 -1.61 12.74 10.28
C ASP A 154 -2.57 13.23 9.19
N SER A 155 -3.51 12.36 8.84
CA SER A 155 -4.46 12.59 7.75
C SER A 155 -5.47 13.72 8.01
N ILE A 156 -5.50 14.24 9.23
CA ILE A 156 -6.40 15.34 9.60
C ILE A 156 -5.81 16.69 9.22
N GLU A 157 -4.51 16.88 9.46
CA GLU A 157 -3.85 18.16 9.18
C GLU A 157 -3.42 18.28 7.71
N ARG A 158 -3.03 17.16 7.08
CA ARG A 158 -2.51 17.11 5.71
C ARG A 158 -3.02 15.85 4.97
N PRO A 159 -4.30 15.81 4.58
CA PRO A 159 -4.81 14.66 3.83
C PRO A 159 -4.11 14.56 2.48
N LEU A 160 -3.80 13.32 2.07
CA LEU A 160 -3.37 13.04 0.70
C LEU A 160 -4.54 13.27 -0.26
N GLY A 161 -4.25 13.54 -1.52
CA GLY A 161 -5.25 13.64 -2.57
C GLY A 161 -6.11 12.38 -2.66
N ALA A 162 -5.46 11.22 -2.69
CA ALA A 162 -6.14 9.93 -2.64
C ALA A 162 -5.21 8.81 -2.15
N PHE A 163 -5.81 7.68 -1.82
CA PHE A 163 -5.14 6.39 -1.66
C PHE A 163 -5.85 5.34 -2.49
N PHE A 164 -5.08 4.44 -3.15
CA PHE A 164 -5.69 3.27 -3.78
C PHE A 164 -4.89 1.99 -3.53
N ALA A 165 -5.61 0.87 -3.48
CA ALA A 165 -5.00 -0.44 -3.33
C ALA A 165 -5.81 -1.51 -4.06
N THR A 166 -5.12 -2.49 -4.64
CA THR A 166 -5.76 -3.64 -5.26
C THR A 166 -5.17 -4.95 -4.76
N ASN A 167 -6.00 -6.01 -4.73
CA ASN A 167 -5.61 -7.40 -4.45
C ASN A 167 -4.74 -7.54 -3.20
N THR A 168 -5.21 -7.03 -2.07
CA THR A 168 -4.39 -6.87 -0.86
C THR A 168 -5.11 -7.29 0.43
N TRP A 169 -4.36 -7.34 1.50
CA TRP A 169 -4.85 -7.53 2.87
C TRP A 169 -4.24 -6.47 3.79
N LEU A 170 -4.82 -6.29 4.96
CA LEU A 170 -4.24 -5.45 6.01
C LEU A 170 -3.60 -6.33 7.09
N PRO A 171 -2.25 -6.38 7.19
CA PRO A 171 -1.59 -7.07 8.28
C PRO A 171 -2.07 -6.56 9.63
N PHE A 172 -2.27 -7.46 10.60
CA PHE A 172 -2.78 -7.14 11.95
C PHE A 172 -4.17 -6.50 11.98
N ALA A 173 -5.01 -6.70 10.96
CA ALA A 173 -6.36 -6.10 10.86
C ALA A 173 -7.18 -6.28 12.15
N SER A 174 -7.16 -7.48 12.75
CA SER A 174 -7.89 -7.75 14.00
C SER A 174 -7.38 -6.94 15.20
N SER A 175 -6.05 -6.74 15.31
CA SER A 175 -5.46 -5.92 16.37
C SER A 175 -5.74 -4.43 16.15
N ILE A 176 -5.74 -3.97 14.89
CA ILE A 176 -6.13 -2.60 14.53
C ILE A 176 -7.60 -2.36 14.88
N GLY A 177 -8.52 -3.28 14.51
CA GLY A 177 -9.93 -3.15 14.83
C GLY A 177 -10.21 -3.05 16.34
N LYS A 178 -9.55 -3.88 17.15
CA LYS A 178 -9.62 -3.79 18.62
C LYS A 178 -9.10 -2.45 19.14
N TYR A 179 -7.96 -2.00 18.63
CA TYR A 179 -7.40 -0.70 19.00
C TYR A 179 -8.37 0.45 18.71
N LEU A 180 -8.96 0.46 17.51
CA LEU A 180 -9.93 1.48 17.09
C LEU A 180 -11.24 1.43 17.90
N SER A 181 -11.67 0.24 18.35
CA SER A 181 -12.86 0.04 19.20
C SER A 181 -12.61 0.30 20.68
N HIS A 182 -11.37 0.64 21.08
CA HIS A 182 -10.98 0.76 22.50
C HIS A 182 -11.29 -0.50 23.33
N GLU A 183 -11.27 -1.66 22.69
CA GLU A 183 -11.46 -2.92 23.39
C GLU A 183 -10.25 -3.19 24.33
N PRO A 184 -10.52 -3.64 25.57
CA PRO A 184 -9.41 -4.00 26.46
C PRO A 184 -8.62 -5.17 25.88
N THR A 185 -7.35 -4.96 25.62
CA THR A 185 -6.44 -5.99 25.15
C THR A 185 -5.62 -6.51 26.33
N SER A 186 -5.95 -7.72 26.81
CA SER A 186 -5.19 -8.40 27.87
C SER A 186 -5.20 -9.91 27.59
N PRO A 187 -4.05 -10.55 27.51
CA PRO A 187 -2.69 -9.97 27.52
C PRO A 187 -2.34 -9.22 26.23
N MET A 188 -1.43 -8.24 26.29
CA MET A 188 -0.88 -7.59 25.09
C MET A 188 0.01 -8.59 24.35
N ASP A 189 -0.34 -8.86 23.11
CA ASP A 189 0.49 -9.60 22.16
C ASP A 189 1.34 -8.65 21.29
N ALA A 190 2.31 -9.20 20.56
CA ALA A 190 3.22 -8.42 19.72
C ALA A 190 2.48 -7.61 18.62
N GLY A 191 1.33 -8.09 18.16
CA GLY A 191 0.50 -7.37 17.18
C GLY A 191 -0.16 -6.15 17.81
N THR A 192 -0.67 -6.28 19.01
CA THR A 192 -1.26 -5.16 19.78
C THR A 192 -0.20 -4.12 20.13
N GLU A 193 1.01 -4.54 20.51
CA GLU A 193 2.13 -3.63 20.77
C GLU A 193 2.55 -2.88 19.52
N LEU A 194 2.63 -3.58 18.36
CA LEU A 194 2.91 -2.95 17.07
C LEU A 194 1.89 -1.85 16.76
N VAL A 195 0.60 -2.20 16.80
CA VAL A 195 -0.50 -1.30 16.48
C VAL A 195 -0.48 -0.08 17.39
N ALA A 196 -0.41 -0.28 18.72
CA ALA A 196 -0.36 0.80 19.68
C ALA A 196 0.86 1.72 19.45
N GLY A 197 2.04 1.14 19.21
CA GLY A 197 3.27 1.90 18.99
C GLY A 197 3.28 2.69 17.69
N MET A 198 2.70 2.16 16.61
CA MET A 198 2.64 2.84 15.31
C MET A 198 1.54 3.88 15.24
N LEU A 199 0.35 3.58 15.79
CA LEU A 199 -0.80 4.48 15.71
C LEU A 199 -0.85 5.54 16.83
N ALA A 200 -0.08 5.37 17.91
CA ALA A 200 -0.04 6.36 18.98
C ALA A 200 0.45 7.75 18.55
N GLN A 201 1.21 7.83 17.47
CA GLN A 201 1.72 9.09 16.92
C GLN A 201 0.81 9.67 15.82
N SER A 202 -0.08 8.85 15.27
CA SER A 202 -1.07 9.32 14.31
C SER A 202 -2.27 9.87 15.08
N LYS A 203 -2.71 11.07 14.72
CA LYS A 203 -3.98 11.62 15.21
C LYS A 203 -5.16 10.99 14.44
N VAL A 204 -5.11 9.70 14.08
CA VAL A 204 -6.28 8.96 13.62
C VAL A 204 -7.29 9.10 14.75
N SER A 205 -8.18 10.06 14.55
CA SER A 205 -8.93 10.64 15.67
C SER A 205 -9.97 9.66 16.14
N LEU A 206 -9.75 9.14 17.33
CA LEU A 206 -10.73 8.50 18.18
C LEU A 206 -11.78 9.51 18.71
N THR A 207 -11.74 10.76 18.25
CA THR A 207 -12.71 11.78 18.66
C THR A 207 -13.95 11.69 17.78
N GLN A 208 -15.07 11.37 18.43
CA GLN A 208 -16.43 11.42 17.91
C GLN A 208 -16.90 12.85 17.54
N SER A 209 -16.04 13.73 17.08
CA SER A 209 -16.47 15.05 16.58
C SER A 209 -17.15 14.87 15.23
N ARG A 210 -18.44 15.20 15.20
CA ARG A 210 -19.36 15.11 14.05
C ARG A 210 -19.02 16.03 12.87
N GLU A 211 -17.94 16.76 12.90
CA GLU A 211 -17.47 17.54 11.77
C GLU A 211 -16.58 16.67 10.92
N ARG A 212 -17.02 16.35 9.71
CA ARG A 212 -16.19 15.65 8.70
C ARG A 212 -15.05 16.60 8.33
N LEU A 213 -13.89 16.34 8.92
CA LEU A 213 -12.66 16.98 8.47
C LEU A 213 -12.28 16.42 7.09
N PRO A 214 -11.56 17.17 6.25
CA PRO A 214 -11.01 16.64 5.01
C PRO A 214 -10.22 15.39 5.33
N SER A 215 -10.53 14.29 4.66
CA SER A 215 -9.81 13.03 4.81
C SER A 215 -9.44 12.49 3.44
N THR A 216 -8.33 11.79 3.35
CA THR A 216 -7.93 11.08 2.14
C THR A 216 -9.05 10.13 1.70
N THR A 217 -9.52 10.26 0.46
CA THR A 217 -10.46 9.31 -0.14
C THR A 217 -9.71 8.05 -0.56
N VAL A 218 -10.32 6.89 -0.38
CA VAL A 218 -9.70 5.59 -0.58
C VAL A 218 -10.46 4.79 -1.64
N PHE A 219 -9.75 4.26 -2.63
CA PHE A 219 -10.26 3.25 -3.56
C PHE A 219 -9.63 1.90 -3.22
N LEU A 220 -10.45 0.86 -3.10
CA LEU A 220 -9.99 -0.51 -2.92
C LEU A 220 -10.63 -1.41 -3.96
N GLY A 221 -9.78 -2.05 -4.79
CA GLY A 221 -10.15 -3.06 -5.76
C GLY A 221 -9.74 -4.47 -5.31
N HIS A 222 -10.47 -5.52 -5.74
CA HIS A 222 -10.07 -6.90 -5.47
C HIS A 222 -10.69 -7.88 -6.47
N GLY A 223 -9.87 -8.82 -6.96
CA GLY A 223 -10.33 -9.95 -7.76
C GLY A 223 -11.08 -10.97 -6.89
N THR A 224 -12.33 -11.32 -7.25
CA THR A 224 -13.08 -12.35 -6.51
C THR A 224 -12.55 -13.76 -6.76
N ASP A 225 -11.71 -13.91 -7.78
CA ASP A 225 -11.01 -15.12 -8.19
C ASP A 225 -9.49 -15.04 -7.99
N ASP A 226 -9.02 -14.09 -7.17
CA ASP A 226 -7.62 -13.97 -6.78
C ASP A 226 -7.13 -15.25 -6.08
N ALA A 227 -6.18 -15.95 -6.72
CA ALA A 227 -5.66 -17.21 -6.24
C ALA A 227 -4.63 -17.07 -5.10
N TYR A 228 -4.11 -15.86 -4.87
CA TYR A 228 -3.05 -15.60 -3.89
C TYR A 228 -3.56 -14.93 -2.61
N VAL A 229 -4.48 -13.98 -2.75
CA VAL A 229 -5.05 -13.23 -1.62
C VAL A 229 -6.58 -13.32 -1.68
N ASP A 230 -7.15 -14.11 -0.78
CA ASP A 230 -8.61 -14.28 -0.71
C ASP A 230 -9.31 -12.92 -0.55
N VAL A 231 -10.37 -12.69 -1.35
CA VAL A 231 -11.16 -11.45 -1.35
C VAL A 231 -11.71 -11.09 0.05
N GLU A 232 -11.95 -12.06 0.92
CA GLU A 232 -12.38 -11.80 2.29
C GLU A 232 -11.34 -11.04 3.12
N LEU A 233 -10.05 -11.20 2.80
CA LEU A 233 -8.98 -10.43 3.42
C LEU A 233 -9.03 -8.97 2.97
N GLY A 234 -9.35 -8.71 1.70
CA GLY A 234 -9.59 -7.37 1.15
C GLY A 234 -10.85 -6.73 1.77
N ARG A 235 -11.95 -7.47 1.88
CA ARG A 235 -13.18 -7.02 2.55
C ARG A 235 -12.91 -6.62 4.01
N LYS A 236 -12.14 -7.44 4.72
CA LYS A 236 -11.72 -7.14 6.09
C LYS A 236 -10.84 -5.89 6.18
N ALA A 237 -9.91 -5.72 5.25
CA ALA A 237 -9.09 -4.51 5.15
C ALA A 237 -9.97 -3.27 4.94
N ARG A 238 -10.91 -3.31 3.97
CA ARG A 238 -11.91 -2.27 3.73
C ARG A 238 -12.64 -1.86 5.02
N ASP A 239 -13.16 -2.85 5.75
CA ASP A 239 -13.96 -2.59 6.96
C ASP A 239 -13.13 -1.88 8.05
N ILE A 240 -11.85 -2.26 8.21
CA ILE A 240 -10.93 -1.60 9.14
C ILE A 240 -10.61 -0.17 8.69
N ILE A 241 -10.38 0.08 7.40
CA ILE A 241 -10.11 1.43 6.87
C ILE A 241 -11.34 2.34 7.05
N ILE A 242 -12.55 1.81 6.84
CA ILE A 242 -13.81 2.52 7.16
C ILE A 242 -13.91 2.80 8.67
N GLN A 243 -13.61 1.82 9.51
CA GLN A 243 -13.61 1.99 10.96
C GLN A 243 -12.60 3.04 11.43
N ALA A 244 -11.47 3.18 10.73
CA ALA A 244 -10.47 4.23 10.97
C ALA A 244 -10.94 5.63 10.53
N GLY A 245 -12.10 5.76 9.89
CA GLY A 245 -12.74 7.04 9.54
C GLY A 245 -12.56 7.46 8.08
N PHE A 246 -11.93 6.65 7.23
CA PHE A 246 -11.76 6.97 5.82
C PHE A 246 -13.04 6.72 5.01
N THR A 247 -13.25 7.51 3.96
CA THR A 247 -14.27 7.24 2.93
C THR A 247 -13.69 6.26 1.93
N VAL A 248 -14.35 5.11 1.74
CA VAL A 248 -13.84 4.01 0.89
C VAL A 248 -14.80 3.74 -0.26
N GLU A 249 -14.29 3.77 -1.48
CA GLU A 249 -14.91 3.16 -2.65
C GLU A 249 -14.37 1.74 -2.80
N TRP A 250 -15.25 0.73 -2.74
CA TRP A 250 -14.91 -0.68 -2.86
C TRP A 250 -15.44 -1.24 -4.17
N ARG A 251 -14.59 -1.94 -4.92
CA ARG A 251 -14.94 -2.63 -6.16
C ARG A 251 -14.43 -4.06 -6.15
N GLU A 252 -15.21 -4.97 -6.71
CA GLU A 252 -14.82 -6.37 -6.92
C GLU A 252 -14.84 -6.68 -8.40
N TYR A 253 -13.80 -7.37 -8.85
CA TYR A 253 -13.58 -7.72 -10.25
C TYR A 253 -13.46 -9.23 -10.41
N GLN A 254 -13.45 -9.72 -11.66
CA GLN A 254 -13.22 -11.12 -11.99
C GLN A 254 -12.45 -11.26 -13.29
N GLY A 255 -11.58 -12.27 -13.38
CA GLY A 255 -10.82 -12.59 -14.59
C GLY A 255 -9.71 -11.59 -14.87
N ALA A 256 -9.07 -11.04 -13.83
CA ALA A 256 -7.83 -10.30 -13.99
C ALA A 256 -6.69 -11.26 -14.37
N GLU A 257 -5.64 -10.73 -14.95
CA GLU A 257 -4.41 -11.49 -15.22
C GLU A 257 -3.72 -11.98 -13.95
N GLN A 258 -2.62 -12.72 -14.09
CA GLN A 258 -1.86 -13.28 -12.96
C GLN A 258 -2.77 -14.04 -11.97
N GLU A 259 -3.60 -14.95 -12.50
CA GLU A 259 -4.52 -15.76 -11.69
C GLU A 259 -5.49 -14.93 -10.81
N GLY A 260 -5.96 -13.79 -11.35
CA GLY A 260 -6.84 -12.87 -10.63
C GLY A 260 -6.13 -11.88 -9.71
N HIS A 261 -4.78 -11.97 -9.60
CA HIS A 261 -3.97 -11.17 -8.66
C HIS A 261 -3.33 -9.93 -9.32
N TRP A 262 -3.97 -9.35 -10.31
CA TRP A 262 -3.54 -8.16 -11.01
C TRP A 262 -4.70 -7.15 -11.13
N PHE A 263 -4.42 -5.94 -11.58
CA PHE A 263 -5.47 -5.00 -11.95
C PHE A 263 -6.36 -5.57 -13.05
N LYS A 264 -7.65 -5.52 -12.90
CA LYS A 264 -8.57 -5.93 -13.95
C LYS A 264 -8.63 -4.88 -15.06
N ALA A 265 -7.87 -5.10 -16.10
CA ALA A 265 -7.94 -4.25 -17.29
C ALA A 265 -9.07 -4.74 -18.24
N PRO A 266 -9.81 -3.79 -18.88
CA PRO A 266 -9.71 -2.35 -18.64
C PRO A 266 -10.55 -1.83 -17.46
N GLU A 267 -11.47 -2.62 -16.90
CA GLU A 267 -12.56 -2.17 -16.04
C GLU A 267 -12.05 -1.47 -14.77
N GLU A 268 -11.12 -2.09 -14.04
CA GLU A 268 -10.57 -1.49 -12.80
C GLU A 268 -9.69 -0.27 -13.11
N VAL A 269 -8.99 -0.30 -14.24
CA VAL A 269 -8.12 0.81 -14.65
C VAL A 269 -8.95 2.04 -15.02
N ASP A 270 -10.09 1.84 -15.71
CA ASP A 270 -11.07 2.89 -16.02
C ASP A 270 -11.69 3.45 -14.72
N ASP A 271 -12.09 2.59 -13.79
CA ASP A 271 -12.63 3.00 -12.49
C ASP A 271 -11.58 3.81 -11.68
N LEU A 272 -10.32 3.36 -11.68
CA LEU A 272 -9.23 4.05 -11.00
C LEU A 272 -8.94 5.42 -11.63
N LEU A 273 -8.92 5.53 -12.97
CA LEU A 273 -8.78 6.83 -13.64
C LEU A 273 -9.91 7.79 -13.24
N ASN A 274 -11.16 7.31 -13.26
CA ASN A 274 -12.32 8.11 -12.87
C ASN A 274 -12.23 8.56 -11.41
N PHE A 275 -11.78 7.69 -10.52
CA PHE A 275 -11.54 8.00 -9.12
C PHE A 275 -10.48 9.11 -8.94
N LEU A 276 -9.32 8.98 -9.59
CA LEU A 276 -8.24 9.97 -9.51
C LEU A 276 -8.65 11.33 -10.06
N VAL A 277 -9.31 11.36 -11.22
CA VAL A 277 -9.81 12.60 -11.83
C VAL A 277 -10.88 13.27 -10.95
N THR A 278 -11.72 12.48 -10.29
CA THR A 278 -12.81 13.02 -9.48
C THR A 278 -12.33 13.62 -8.16
N HIS A 279 -11.35 12.97 -7.52
CA HIS A 279 -10.96 13.32 -6.15
C HIS A 279 -9.65 14.10 -6.04
N VAL A 280 -8.81 14.09 -7.09
CA VAL A 280 -7.48 14.71 -7.06
C VAL A 280 -7.37 15.87 -8.06
N GLU A 281 -7.67 15.64 -9.33
CA GLU A 281 -7.49 16.69 -10.36
C GLU A 281 -8.48 17.85 -10.27
N LYS A 282 -9.65 17.65 -9.68
CA LYS A 282 -10.68 18.70 -9.53
C LYS A 282 -10.61 19.45 -8.21
N SER A 283 -9.65 19.10 -7.37
CA SER A 283 -9.40 19.75 -6.07
C SER A 283 -8.41 20.92 -6.22
#